data_63bde4499861ce1a529ccef2b6267c34
#
_entry.id   63bde4499861ce1a529ccef2b6267c34
#
_cell.length_a   1.000
_cell.length_b   1.000
_cell.length_c   1.000
_cell.angle_alpha   90.00
_cell.angle_beta   90.00
_cell.angle_gamma   90.00
#
_symmetry.space_group_name_H-M   'P 1'
#
loop_
_entity.id
_entity.type
_entity.pdbx_description
1 polymer ?
#
loop_
_entity_poly.entity_id
_entity_poly.type
_entity_poly.pdbx_seq_one_letter_code
_entity_poly.pdbx_strand_id
1 'polypeptide(L)'
;VDLITVEVDGAAATPAQLETLAFAPFGHFTAMQVRDGRVRGLDLHLARLAQADDELFGAKVDGERVRALIRHALGDLADASVRVLNFGDQPGDPVTTVVTVRPPFIAPVTTSLLPVDYSRTVAHLKRTNDFGQAYWGRRAARAGFGDALLVTPGGAVAEAGIANVGFWDGAAIVWPEAPMLRGITLQVVQPRLALPQHHQVIRLAQLTDFPSAFVTNSRGIAAVTRIGDHEYAVDAELMRELHRAYESAPADLI
;
A
#
# COMPACT_ATOMS: atom_id res chain seq x y z
N VAL A 1 -17.26 -7.33 6.61
CA VAL A 1 -15.91 -7.64 6.08
C VAL A 1 -15.98 -9.04 5.52
N ASP A 2 -16.04 -9.15 4.19
CA ASP A 2 -16.18 -10.45 3.50
C ASP A 2 -14.81 -11.13 3.46
N LEU A 3 -14.45 -11.86 4.52
CA LEU A 3 -13.29 -12.75 4.54
C LEU A 3 -13.72 -14.07 3.89
N ILE A 4 -12.93 -14.55 2.92
CA ILE A 4 -13.09 -15.88 2.34
C ILE A 4 -12.29 -16.88 3.18
N THR A 5 -11.02 -16.55 3.47
CA THR A 5 -10.10 -17.43 4.19
C THR A 5 -9.26 -16.63 5.19
N VAL A 6 -8.98 -17.23 6.35
CA VAL A 6 -7.95 -16.79 7.31
C VAL A 6 -7.18 -18.02 7.74
N GLU A 7 -5.90 -18.04 7.40
CA GLU A 7 -4.99 -19.12 7.77
C GLU A 7 -3.80 -18.59 8.57
N VAL A 8 -3.37 -19.37 9.53
CA VAL A 8 -2.17 -19.16 10.32
C VAL A 8 -1.22 -20.31 10.03
N ASP A 9 -0.05 -20.00 9.46
CA ASP A 9 0.98 -20.98 9.07
C ASP A 9 0.45 -22.15 8.22
N GLY A 10 -0.54 -21.86 7.34
CA GLY A 10 -1.11 -22.82 6.41
C GLY A 10 -2.22 -23.71 6.99
N ALA A 11 -2.73 -23.36 8.14
CA ALA A 11 -3.89 -24.02 8.73
C ALA A 11 -4.99 -23.01 9.07
N ALA A 12 -6.24 -23.48 9.18
CA ALA A 12 -7.34 -22.64 9.61
C ALA A 12 -7.03 -22.02 11.00
N ALA A 13 -7.22 -20.71 11.12
CA ALA A 13 -6.92 -19.98 12.34
C ALA A 13 -7.76 -20.49 13.52
N THR A 14 -7.11 -20.84 14.63
CA THR A 14 -7.80 -21.21 15.87
C THR A 14 -8.21 -19.97 16.67
N PRO A 15 -9.23 -20.06 17.56
CA PRO A 15 -9.60 -18.96 18.43
C PRO A 15 -8.43 -18.44 19.29
N ALA A 16 -7.58 -19.31 19.82
CA ALA A 16 -6.41 -18.92 20.61
C ALA A 16 -5.38 -18.12 19.79
N GLN A 17 -5.12 -18.52 18.54
CA GLN A 17 -4.25 -17.75 17.65
C GLN A 17 -4.84 -16.37 17.33
N LEU A 18 -6.14 -16.30 17.05
CA LEU A 18 -6.81 -15.02 16.80
C LEU A 18 -6.82 -14.11 18.03
N GLU A 19 -6.96 -14.68 19.24
CA GLU A 19 -6.83 -13.95 20.51
C GLU A 19 -5.43 -13.35 20.65
N THR A 20 -4.38 -14.16 20.45
CA THR A 20 -2.99 -13.69 20.47
C THR A 20 -2.78 -12.53 19.48
N LEU A 21 -3.25 -12.67 18.24
CA LEU A 21 -3.13 -11.64 17.21
C LEU A 21 -3.91 -10.36 17.54
N ALA A 22 -5.03 -10.46 18.25
CA ALA A 22 -5.81 -9.31 18.67
C ALA A 22 -5.08 -8.46 19.73
N PHE A 23 -4.27 -9.08 20.58
CA PHE A 23 -3.54 -8.43 21.66
C PHE A 23 -2.04 -8.24 21.38
N ALA A 24 -1.50 -8.83 20.32
CA ALA A 24 -0.12 -8.64 19.87
C ALA A 24 -0.06 -7.59 18.73
N PRO A 25 0.06 -6.28 19.02
CA PRO A 25 0.03 -5.23 18.02
C PRO A 25 1.30 -5.14 17.18
N PHE A 26 2.35 -5.92 17.52
CA PHE A 26 3.66 -5.81 16.90
C PHE A 26 3.77 -6.75 15.70
N GLY A 27 3.69 -6.16 14.52
CA GLY A 27 3.74 -6.91 13.27
C GLY A 27 3.72 -6.00 12.05
N HIS A 28 3.94 -6.60 10.89
CA HIS A 28 3.90 -5.92 9.60
C HIS A 28 3.14 -6.76 8.58
N PHE A 29 2.90 -6.17 7.41
CA PHE A 29 2.15 -6.90 6.39
C PHE A 29 2.48 -6.44 4.97
N THR A 30 2.08 -7.26 4.03
CA THR A 30 1.94 -6.88 2.63
C THR A 30 0.51 -7.13 2.15
N ALA A 31 0.06 -6.35 1.16
CA ALA A 31 -1.26 -6.55 0.56
C ALA A 31 -1.13 -6.48 -0.96
N MET A 32 -1.74 -7.42 -1.65
CA MET A 32 -1.67 -7.57 -3.09
C MET A 32 -3.01 -7.95 -3.71
N GLN A 33 -3.16 -7.68 -5.00
CA GLN A 33 -4.26 -8.20 -5.79
C GLN A 33 -3.75 -9.38 -6.62
N VAL A 34 -4.44 -10.49 -6.51
CA VAL A 34 -4.27 -11.64 -7.39
C VAL A 34 -5.25 -11.49 -8.55
N ARG A 35 -4.78 -11.69 -9.77
CA ARG A 35 -5.59 -11.73 -10.99
C ARG A 35 -5.08 -12.87 -11.86
N ASP A 36 -5.98 -13.76 -12.27
CA ASP A 36 -5.65 -14.98 -13.01
C ASP A 36 -4.53 -15.81 -12.32
N GLY A 37 -4.58 -15.93 -10.98
CA GLY A 37 -3.57 -16.62 -10.18
C GLY A 37 -2.19 -15.94 -10.16
N ARG A 38 -2.08 -14.67 -10.56
CA ARG A 38 -0.82 -13.94 -10.71
C ARG A 38 -0.82 -12.64 -9.93
N VAL A 39 0.38 -12.18 -9.58
CA VAL A 39 0.63 -10.92 -8.87
C VAL A 39 1.71 -10.11 -9.57
N ARG A 40 1.50 -8.82 -9.77
CA ARG A 40 2.55 -7.90 -10.22
C ARG A 40 3.43 -7.46 -9.07
N GLY A 41 4.74 -7.60 -9.24
CA GLY A 41 5.73 -7.27 -8.21
C GLY A 41 5.70 -8.22 -7.02
N LEU A 42 5.47 -9.51 -7.24
CA LEU A 42 5.49 -10.53 -6.19
C LEU A 42 6.83 -10.56 -5.45
N ASP A 43 7.93 -10.45 -6.17
CA ASP A 43 9.30 -10.34 -5.65
C ASP A 43 9.45 -9.16 -4.68
N LEU A 44 8.89 -7.99 -5.01
CA LEU A 44 8.88 -6.79 -4.16
C LEU A 44 8.03 -7.00 -2.90
N HIS A 45 6.91 -7.72 -3.01
CA HIS A 45 6.10 -8.10 -1.85
C HIS A 45 6.85 -9.01 -0.89
N LEU A 46 7.53 -10.03 -1.42
CA LEU A 46 8.34 -10.97 -0.63
C LEU A 46 9.56 -10.28 -0.01
N ALA A 47 10.27 -9.45 -0.78
CA ALA A 47 11.40 -8.66 -0.28
C ALA A 47 10.99 -7.71 0.87
N ARG A 48 9.82 -7.06 0.76
CA ARG A 48 9.30 -6.21 1.83
C ARG A 48 9.00 -6.97 3.12
N LEU A 49 8.45 -8.19 3.01
CA LEU A 49 8.23 -9.03 4.19
C LEU A 49 9.57 -9.42 4.80
N ALA A 50 10.50 -9.94 4.00
CA ALA A 50 11.81 -10.38 4.48
C ALA A 50 12.61 -9.24 5.15
N GLN A 51 12.60 -8.03 4.58
CA GLN A 51 13.24 -6.86 5.16
C GLN A 51 12.64 -6.47 6.52
N ALA A 52 11.31 -6.49 6.61
CA ALA A 52 10.63 -6.13 7.84
C ALA A 52 10.75 -7.22 8.92
N ASP A 53 10.80 -8.50 8.54
CA ASP A 53 11.06 -9.62 9.45
C ASP A 53 12.48 -9.53 10.06
N ASP A 54 13.48 -9.22 9.22
CA ASP A 54 14.86 -9.02 9.69
C ASP A 54 14.96 -7.82 10.65
N GLU A 55 14.37 -6.68 10.28
CA GLU A 55 14.43 -5.45 11.09
C GLU A 55 13.68 -5.57 12.43
N LEU A 56 12.49 -6.19 12.43
CA LEU A 56 11.61 -6.22 13.61
C LEU A 56 11.87 -7.43 14.50
N PHE A 57 12.24 -8.57 13.91
CA PHE A 57 12.31 -9.84 14.62
C PHE A 57 13.70 -10.49 14.56
N GLY A 58 14.63 -9.96 13.76
CA GLY A 58 15.91 -10.61 13.48
C GLY A 58 15.73 -11.97 12.76
N ALA A 59 14.61 -12.15 12.08
CA ALA A 59 14.21 -13.42 11.47
C ALA A 59 14.38 -13.39 9.95
N LYS A 60 14.71 -14.55 9.39
CA LYS A 60 14.75 -14.74 7.93
C LYS A 60 13.59 -15.63 7.52
N VAL A 61 12.54 -15.02 6.99
CA VAL A 61 11.40 -15.76 6.44
C VAL A 61 11.68 -16.13 4.99
N ASP A 62 11.49 -17.41 4.66
CA ASP A 62 11.67 -17.91 3.30
C ASP A 62 10.51 -17.45 2.40
N GLY A 63 10.84 -16.75 1.31
CA GLY A 63 9.87 -16.27 0.32
C GLY A 63 9.09 -17.40 -0.35
N GLU A 64 9.70 -18.56 -0.59
CA GLU A 64 9.01 -19.73 -1.18
C GLU A 64 8.00 -20.33 -0.20
N ARG A 65 8.31 -20.33 1.10
CA ARG A 65 7.34 -20.70 2.12
C ARG A 65 6.14 -19.74 2.10
N VAL A 66 6.38 -18.43 2.01
CA VAL A 66 5.29 -17.43 1.94
C VAL A 66 4.44 -17.65 0.69
N ARG A 67 5.04 -17.91 -0.48
CA ARG A 67 4.31 -18.23 -1.73
C ARG A 67 3.44 -19.47 -1.55
N ALA A 68 3.98 -20.52 -0.94
CA ALA A 68 3.24 -21.76 -0.69
C ALA A 68 2.02 -21.50 0.23
N LEU A 69 2.18 -20.69 1.28
CA LEU A 69 1.09 -20.30 2.17
C LEU A 69 0.01 -19.48 1.45
N ILE A 70 0.40 -18.55 0.58
CA ILE A 70 -0.55 -17.77 -0.24
C ILE A 70 -1.31 -18.70 -1.18
N ARG A 71 -0.61 -19.61 -1.89
CA ARG A 71 -1.21 -20.59 -2.80
C ARG A 71 -2.21 -21.48 -2.08
N HIS A 72 -1.84 -21.97 -0.90
CA HIS A 72 -2.71 -22.81 -0.08
C HIS A 72 -4.00 -22.07 0.31
N ALA A 73 -3.86 -20.84 0.82
CA ALA A 73 -5.01 -20.04 1.25
C ALA A 73 -5.93 -19.60 0.10
N LEU A 74 -5.40 -19.43 -1.11
CA LEU A 74 -6.18 -19.13 -2.31
C LEU A 74 -7.01 -20.32 -2.80
N GLY A 75 -6.49 -21.56 -2.65
CA GLY A 75 -7.12 -22.72 -3.25
C GLY A 75 -7.33 -22.52 -4.76
N ASP A 76 -8.56 -22.68 -5.23
CA ASP A 76 -8.93 -22.55 -6.66
C ASP A 76 -9.30 -21.11 -7.08
N LEU A 77 -9.13 -20.11 -6.21
CA LEU A 77 -9.47 -18.72 -6.51
C LEU A 77 -8.46 -18.09 -7.47
N ALA A 78 -8.91 -17.75 -8.68
CA ALA A 78 -8.10 -17.03 -9.66
C ALA A 78 -7.94 -15.54 -9.31
N ASP A 79 -8.97 -14.93 -8.72
CA ASP A 79 -9.01 -13.50 -8.38
C ASP A 79 -9.27 -13.28 -6.90
N ALA A 80 -8.42 -12.50 -6.25
CA ALA A 80 -8.54 -12.20 -4.83
C ALA A 80 -7.78 -10.95 -4.41
N SER A 81 -8.12 -10.40 -3.26
CA SER A 81 -7.27 -9.53 -2.45
C SER A 81 -6.62 -10.34 -1.35
N VAL A 82 -5.31 -10.41 -1.33
CA VAL A 82 -4.54 -11.15 -0.34
C VAL A 82 -3.78 -10.20 0.58
N ARG A 83 -3.78 -10.50 1.88
CA ARG A 83 -2.82 -9.94 2.83
C ARG A 83 -2.02 -11.05 3.45
N VAL A 84 -0.72 -10.81 3.56
CA VAL A 84 0.19 -11.64 4.37
C VAL A 84 0.68 -10.76 5.51
N LEU A 85 0.45 -11.21 6.73
CA LEU A 85 0.82 -10.51 7.95
C LEU A 85 1.82 -11.40 8.70
N ASN A 86 2.91 -10.81 9.14
CA ASN A 86 3.91 -11.47 9.97
C ASN A 86 3.94 -10.84 11.36
N PHE A 87 3.97 -11.69 12.38
CA PHE A 87 4.01 -11.32 13.79
C PHE A 87 5.12 -12.08 14.50
N GLY A 88 5.75 -11.42 15.45
CA GLY A 88 6.71 -12.01 16.37
C GLY A 88 6.59 -11.33 17.74
N ASP A 89 6.79 -12.07 18.82
CA ASP A 89 6.70 -11.54 20.18
C ASP A 89 8.05 -10.94 20.61
N GLN A 90 9.12 -11.71 20.46
CA GLN A 90 10.47 -11.32 20.89
C GLN A 90 11.46 -11.56 19.73
N PRO A 91 12.57 -10.80 19.70
CA PRO A 91 13.65 -11.10 18.77
C PRO A 91 14.16 -12.54 18.94
N GLY A 92 14.16 -13.29 17.84
CA GLY A 92 14.56 -14.70 17.81
C GLY A 92 13.43 -15.72 17.95
N ASP A 93 12.22 -15.28 18.25
CA ASP A 93 11.04 -16.15 18.23
C ASP A 93 10.63 -16.51 16.80
N PRO A 94 9.98 -17.65 16.60
CA PRO A 94 9.41 -17.98 15.29
C PRO A 94 8.39 -16.93 14.83
N VAL A 95 8.53 -16.48 13.60
CA VAL A 95 7.56 -15.57 12.98
C VAL A 95 6.30 -16.34 12.60
N THR A 96 5.16 -15.89 13.11
CA THR A 96 3.85 -16.39 12.73
C THR A 96 3.36 -15.66 11.49
N THR A 97 3.01 -16.42 10.45
CA THR A 97 2.50 -15.88 9.19
C THR A 97 1.00 -16.09 9.08
N VAL A 98 0.25 -15.00 8.91
CA VAL A 98 -1.19 -15.04 8.68
C VAL A 98 -1.48 -14.64 7.25
N VAL A 99 -2.22 -15.48 6.54
CA VAL A 99 -2.73 -15.17 5.20
C VAL A 99 -4.24 -14.93 5.29
N THR A 100 -4.68 -13.79 4.77
CA THR A 100 -6.12 -13.51 4.64
C THR A 100 -6.47 -13.33 3.17
N VAL A 101 -7.54 -13.96 2.74
CA VAL A 101 -8.09 -13.88 1.39
C VAL A 101 -9.46 -13.22 1.43
N ARG A 102 -9.70 -12.29 0.51
CA ARG A 102 -10.95 -11.53 0.36
C ARG A 102 -11.33 -11.47 -1.11
N PRO A 103 -12.59 -11.12 -1.44
CA PRO A 103 -12.95 -10.81 -2.82
C PRO A 103 -12.00 -9.77 -3.44
N PRO A 104 -11.78 -9.83 -4.75
CA PRO A 104 -10.93 -8.87 -5.44
C PRO A 104 -11.44 -7.44 -5.24
N PHE A 105 -10.53 -6.50 -5.01
CA PHE A 105 -10.87 -5.10 -4.88
C PHE A 105 -10.92 -4.43 -6.25
N ILE A 106 -11.94 -3.63 -6.50
CA ILE A 106 -12.06 -2.76 -7.67
C ILE A 106 -11.66 -1.35 -7.23
N ALA A 107 -10.57 -0.83 -7.80
CA ALA A 107 -10.10 0.51 -7.47
C ALA A 107 -11.12 1.57 -7.92
N PRO A 108 -11.34 2.62 -7.12
CA PRO A 108 -12.07 3.79 -7.61
C PRO A 108 -11.26 4.47 -8.71
N VAL A 109 -11.94 5.05 -9.69
CA VAL A 109 -11.29 5.80 -10.77
C VAL A 109 -10.68 7.10 -10.26
N THR A 110 -11.34 7.72 -9.29
CA THR A 110 -10.92 9.00 -8.69
C THR A 110 -11.00 8.93 -7.17
N THR A 111 -10.26 9.83 -6.53
CA THR A 111 -10.30 10.04 -5.08
C THR A 111 -10.12 11.52 -4.73
N SER A 112 -10.36 11.87 -3.47
CA SER A 112 -10.05 13.19 -2.92
C SER A 112 -9.32 13.04 -1.58
N LEU A 113 -8.46 14.00 -1.23
CA LEU A 113 -7.57 13.90 -0.09
C LEU A 113 -7.77 15.07 0.88
N LEU A 114 -7.93 14.78 2.17
CA LEU A 114 -7.94 15.75 3.24
C LEU A 114 -6.52 15.94 3.79
N PRO A 115 -5.89 17.12 3.66
CA PRO A 115 -4.60 17.38 4.30
C PRO A 115 -4.70 17.31 5.83
N VAL A 116 -3.76 16.60 6.45
CA VAL A 116 -3.69 16.42 7.90
C VAL A 116 -2.24 16.46 8.38
N ASP A 117 -1.99 17.12 9.50
CA ASP A 117 -0.68 17.13 10.14
C ASP A 117 -0.43 15.80 10.84
N TYR A 118 0.19 14.89 10.14
CA TYR A 118 0.53 13.57 10.66
C TYR A 118 1.71 12.96 9.90
N SER A 119 2.67 12.44 10.62
CA SER A 119 3.75 11.61 10.09
C SER A 119 3.69 10.22 10.69
N ARG A 120 3.84 9.21 9.85
CA ARG A 120 3.94 7.84 10.33
C ARG A 120 5.28 7.63 11.04
N THR A 121 5.23 7.09 12.24
CA THR A 121 6.43 6.59 12.92
C THR A 121 6.94 5.38 12.16
N VAL A 122 8.25 5.29 11.91
CA VAL A 122 8.88 4.20 11.12
C VAL A 122 8.18 4.03 9.78
N ALA A 123 8.08 5.12 9.01
CA ALA A 123 7.25 5.21 7.81
C ALA A 123 7.59 4.19 6.72
N HIS A 124 8.85 3.71 6.66
CA HIS A 124 9.31 2.70 5.71
C HIS A 124 8.72 1.31 5.95
N LEU A 125 8.23 1.03 7.17
CA LEU A 125 7.57 -0.24 7.49
C LEU A 125 6.06 -0.17 7.26
N LYS A 126 5.52 -1.23 6.67
CA LYS A 126 4.06 -1.41 6.56
C LYS A 126 3.53 -2.15 7.79
N ARG A 127 3.42 -1.39 8.90
CA ARG A 127 3.03 -1.93 10.21
C ARG A 127 1.56 -2.32 10.26
N THR A 128 1.25 -3.34 11.05
CA THR A 128 -0.12 -3.61 11.49
C THR A 128 -0.59 -2.53 12.47
N ASN A 129 -1.91 -2.39 12.63
CA ASN A 129 -2.52 -1.56 13.67
C ASN A 129 -2.02 -0.10 13.72
N ASP A 130 -1.80 0.53 12.54
CA ASP A 130 -1.47 1.94 12.49
C ASP A 130 -2.70 2.80 12.84
N PHE A 131 -2.85 3.08 14.13
CA PHE A 131 -3.97 3.86 14.66
C PHE A 131 -4.09 5.22 14.00
N GLY A 132 -2.97 5.93 13.81
CA GLY A 132 -2.97 7.26 13.22
C GLY A 132 -3.50 7.28 11.79
N GLN A 133 -3.05 6.36 10.94
CA GLN A 133 -3.59 6.23 9.59
C GLN A 133 -5.10 5.93 9.60
N ALA A 134 -5.53 4.98 10.46
CA ALA A 134 -6.94 4.63 10.59
C ALA A 134 -7.78 5.79 11.11
N TYR A 135 -7.28 6.55 12.09
CA TYR A 135 -7.94 7.71 12.65
C TYR A 135 -8.15 8.82 11.60
N TRP A 136 -7.08 9.20 10.90
CA TRP A 136 -7.15 10.26 9.91
C TRP A 136 -7.93 9.85 8.67
N GLY A 137 -7.82 8.60 8.21
CA GLY A 137 -8.66 8.10 7.12
C GLY A 137 -10.16 8.15 7.45
N ARG A 138 -10.55 7.80 8.70
CA ARG A 138 -11.95 7.92 9.15
C ARG A 138 -12.41 9.38 9.28
N ARG A 139 -11.52 10.27 9.70
CA ARG A 139 -11.84 11.71 9.75
C ARG A 139 -12.01 12.29 8.35
N ALA A 140 -11.14 11.93 7.40
CA ALA A 140 -11.25 12.31 6.00
C ALA A 140 -12.60 11.83 5.42
N ALA A 141 -12.96 10.57 5.64
CA ALA A 141 -14.24 10.03 5.17
C ALA A 141 -15.45 10.78 5.75
N ARG A 142 -15.43 11.13 7.04
CA ARG A 142 -16.49 11.94 7.67
C ARG A 142 -16.57 13.36 7.10
N ALA A 143 -15.46 13.90 6.62
CA ALA A 143 -15.39 15.21 5.98
C ALA A 143 -15.69 15.15 4.46
N GLY A 144 -16.10 13.97 3.92
CA GLY A 144 -16.45 13.80 2.52
C GLY A 144 -15.25 13.62 1.58
N PHE A 145 -14.09 13.22 2.11
CA PHE A 145 -12.91 12.88 1.32
C PHE A 145 -12.70 11.37 1.23
N GLY A 146 -12.02 10.94 0.17
CA GLY A 146 -11.71 9.51 -0.03
C GLY A 146 -10.63 8.99 0.90
N ASP A 147 -9.64 9.84 1.28
CA ASP A 147 -8.54 9.50 2.19
C ASP A 147 -7.91 10.77 2.80
N ALA A 148 -6.97 10.60 3.72
CA ALA A 148 -6.14 11.68 4.24
C ALA A 148 -4.89 11.88 3.36
N LEU A 149 -4.39 13.12 3.24
CA LEU A 149 -3.05 13.44 2.77
C LEU A 149 -2.18 13.73 3.99
N LEU A 150 -1.17 12.91 4.20
CA LEU A 150 -0.28 13.03 5.35
C LEU A 150 0.79 14.10 5.08
N VAL A 151 0.83 15.10 5.94
CA VAL A 151 1.78 16.22 5.88
C VAL A 151 2.67 16.16 7.12
N THR A 152 3.97 16.24 6.91
CA THR A 152 4.94 16.23 8.01
C THR A 152 4.81 17.50 8.87
N PRO A 153 5.29 17.52 10.13
CA PRO A 153 5.32 18.73 10.95
C PRO A 153 6.08 19.89 10.28
N GLY A 154 7.01 19.60 9.36
CA GLY A 154 7.71 20.59 8.55
C GLY A 154 6.91 21.08 7.32
N GLY A 155 5.66 20.69 7.14
CA GLY A 155 4.79 21.10 6.04
C GLY A 155 5.06 20.39 4.72
N ALA A 156 5.88 19.34 4.68
CA ALA A 156 6.13 18.55 3.47
C ALA A 156 5.04 17.48 3.30
N VAL A 157 4.51 17.38 2.09
CA VAL A 157 3.62 16.28 1.68
C VAL A 157 4.41 14.98 1.66
N ALA A 158 3.87 13.93 2.30
CA ALA A 158 4.52 12.63 2.35
C ALA A 158 3.79 11.59 1.49
N GLU A 159 2.64 11.16 1.92
CA GLU A 159 1.84 10.11 1.27
C GLU A 159 0.37 10.29 1.61
N ALA A 160 -0.55 9.59 0.94
CA ALA A 160 -1.92 9.48 1.40
C ALA A 160 -2.03 8.43 2.52
N GLY A 161 -3.17 8.37 3.22
CA GLY A 161 -3.37 7.47 4.36
C GLY A 161 -3.04 6.01 4.04
N ILE A 162 -3.37 5.52 2.84
CA ILE A 162 -3.09 4.16 2.40
C ILE A 162 -2.44 4.06 1.02
N ALA A 163 -1.91 5.16 0.46
CA ALA A 163 -1.38 5.22 -0.90
C ALA A 163 -0.19 6.19 -1.00
N ASN A 164 0.69 5.98 -1.97
CA ASN A 164 1.61 7.03 -2.38
C ASN A 164 0.87 8.04 -3.25
N VAL A 165 1.27 9.30 -3.17
CA VAL A 165 0.75 10.38 -4.01
C VAL A 165 1.83 10.81 -5.01
N GLY A 166 1.44 11.13 -6.23
CA GLY A 166 2.27 11.74 -7.25
C GLY A 166 1.58 12.93 -7.87
N PHE A 167 2.35 13.87 -8.38
CA PHE A 167 1.87 15.11 -8.99
C PHE A 167 2.37 15.22 -10.44
N TRP A 168 1.64 15.94 -11.25
CA TRP A 168 2.01 16.25 -12.61
C TRP A 168 2.19 17.77 -12.74
N ASP A 169 3.35 18.21 -13.21
CA ASP A 169 3.65 19.65 -13.36
C ASP A 169 3.38 20.18 -14.80
N GLY A 170 2.84 19.33 -15.68
CA GLY A 170 2.62 19.63 -17.10
C GLY A 170 3.71 19.06 -18.03
N ALA A 171 4.85 18.63 -17.47
CA ALA A 171 5.99 18.09 -18.22
C ALA A 171 6.58 16.81 -17.61
N ALA A 172 6.54 16.69 -16.30
CA ALA A 172 7.11 15.57 -15.53
C ALA A 172 6.20 15.11 -14.38
N ILE A 173 6.36 13.87 -14.00
CA ILE A 173 5.78 13.36 -12.74
C ILE A 173 6.71 13.74 -11.59
N VAL A 174 6.14 14.39 -10.59
CA VAL A 174 6.85 14.84 -9.39
C VAL A 174 6.42 13.98 -8.20
N TRP A 175 7.38 13.25 -7.65
CA TRP A 175 7.18 12.44 -6.47
C TRP A 175 7.58 13.19 -5.21
N PRO A 176 6.77 13.20 -4.14
CA PRO A 176 7.17 13.79 -2.87
C PRO A 176 8.43 13.15 -2.30
N GLU A 177 9.33 14.00 -1.78
CA GLU A 177 10.51 13.58 -1.01
C GLU A 177 10.26 13.85 0.47
N ALA A 178 9.77 12.86 1.18
CA ALA A 178 9.48 12.89 2.62
C ALA A 178 9.48 11.46 3.17
N PRO A 179 9.56 11.26 4.49
CA PRO A 179 9.42 9.94 5.09
C PRO A 179 8.06 9.31 4.73
N MET A 180 8.09 8.24 3.95
CA MET A 180 6.89 7.53 3.48
C MET A 180 7.17 6.03 3.28
N LEU A 181 6.10 5.26 3.13
CA LEU A 181 6.22 3.88 2.66
C LEU A 181 6.49 3.86 1.14
N ARG A 182 7.52 3.17 0.72
CA ARG A 182 7.69 2.85 -0.70
C ARG A 182 6.70 1.75 -1.10
N GLY A 183 5.54 2.16 -1.62
CA GLY A 183 4.47 1.25 -2.05
C GLY A 183 4.92 0.35 -3.20
N ILE A 184 4.42 -0.89 -3.25
CA ILE A 184 4.81 -1.82 -4.33
C ILE A 184 4.31 -1.31 -5.69
N THR A 185 3.09 -0.78 -5.77
CA THR A 185 2.58 -0.22 -7.03
C THR A 185 3.45 0.93 -7.52
N LEU A 186 3.91 1.83 -6.63
CA LEU A 186 4.89 2.88 -6.96
C LEU A 186 6.16 2.27 -7.54
N GLN A 187 6.74 1.27 -6.88
CA GLN A 187 7.98 0.60 -7.31
C GLN A 187 7.83 -0.15 -8.64
N VAL A 188 6.64 -0.66 -8.93
CA VAL A 188 6.30 -1.30 -10.21
C VAL A 188 6.18 -0.27 -11.33
N VAL A 189 5.54 0.86 -11.05
CA VAL A 189 5.21 1.89 -12.07
C VAL A 189 6.43 2.73 -12.43
N GLN A 190 7.15 3.27 -11.44
CA GLN A 190 8.26 4.22 -11.65
C GLN A 190 9.25 3.79 -12.75
N PRO A 191 9.83 2.58 -12.75
CA PRO A 191 10.83 2.18 -13.75
C PRO A 191 10.25 1.93 -15.15
N ARG A 192 8.92 1.99 -15.32
CA ARG A 192 8.19 1.68 -16.55
C ARG A 192 7.50 2.88 -17.19
N LEU A 193 7.58 4.04 -16.52
CA LEU A 193 7.05 5.28 -17.04
C LEU A 193 7.92 5.79 -18.20
N ALA A 194 7.27 6.17 -19.30
CA ALA A 194 7.92 6.85 -20.41
C ALA A 194 8.05 8.37 -20.18
N LEU A 195 7.25 8.91 -19.26
CA LEU A 195 7.28 10.33 -18.91
C LEU A 195 8.50 10.65 -18.02
N PRO A 196 9.07 11.85 -18.15
CA PRO A 196 10.07 12.36 -17.21
C PRO A 196 9.54 12.33 -15.79
N GLN A 197 10.42 12.08 -14.82
CA GLN A 197 10.05 12.05 -13.42
C GLN A 197 11.21 12.46 -12.52
N HIS A 198 10.89 13.10 -11.41
CA HIS A 198 11.86 13.47 -10.37
C HIS A 198 11.25 13.47 -8.98
N HIS A 199 12.08 13.54 -7.99
CA HIS A 199 11.68 13.68 -6.58
C HIS A 199 11.96 15.09 -6.10
N GLN A 200 11.05 15.66 -5.29
CA GLN A 200 11.29 16.93 -4.61
C GLN A 200 10.46 17.04 -3.33
N VAL A 201 10.90 17.87 -2.41
CA VAL A 201 10.08 18.25 -1.26
C VAL A 201 8.95 19.14 -1.74
N ILE A 202 7.71 18.65 -1.63
CA ILE A 202 6.49 19.38 -2.00
C ILE A 202 5.85 19.90 -0.71
N ARG A 203 5.60 21.19 -0.63
CA ARG A 203 4.89 21.79 0.50
C ARG A 203 3.41 21.97 0.18
N LEU A 204 2.59 21.96 1.22
CA LEU A 204 1.13 22.09 1.07
C LEU A 204 0.74 23.36 0.28
N ALA A 205 1.46 24.47 0.46
CA ALA A 205 1.21 25.72 -0.26
C ALA A 205 1.53 25.65 -1.77
N GLN A 206 2.31 24.65 -2.21
CA GLN A 206 2.71 24.48 -3.61
C GLN A 206 1.74 23.56 -4.39
N LEU A 207 0.72 23.00 -3.74
CA LEU A 207 -0.19 22.08 -4.40
C LEU A 207 -0.92 22.69 -5.59
N THR A 208 -1.12 23.99 -5.60
CA THR A 208 -1.71 24.75 -6.71
C THR A 208 -0.81 24.87 -7.93
N ASP A 209 0.49 24.56 -7.82
CA ASP A 209 1.44 24.61 -8.93
C ASP A 209 1.31 23.39 -9.85
N PHE A 210 0.58 22.37 -9.42
CA PHE A 210 0.39 21.13 -10.15
C PHE A 210 -1.00 21.05 -10.76
N PRO A 211 -1.12 20.93 -12.11
CA PRO A 211 -2.41 20.80 -12.77
C PRO A 211 -3.13 19.48 -12.48
N SER A 212 -2.42 18.41 -12.12
CA SER A 212 -3.02 17.09 -11.83
C SER A 212 -2.26 16.33 -10.76
N ALA A 213 -2.97 15.45 -10.06
CA ALA A 213 -2.40 14.56 -9.05
C ALA A 213 -3.05 13.17 -9.12
N PHE A 214 -2.36 12.17 -8.60
CA PHE A 214 -2.83 10.79 -8.56
C PHE A 214 -2.30 10.06 -7.33
N VAL A 215 -2.91 8.93 -7.02
CA VAL A 215 -2.46 8.04 -5.95
C VAL A 215 -2.23 6.63 -6.48
N THR A 216 -1.32 5.89 -5.84
CA THR A 216 -1.01 4.49 -6.15
C THR A 216 -0.96 3.64 -4.89
N ASN A 217 -1.60 2.50 -4.91
CA ASN A 217 -1.50 1.49 -3.85
C ASN A 217 -1.81 0.09 -4.39
N SER A 218 -1.84 -0.93 -3.53
CA SER A 218 -2.15 -2.31 -3.92
C SER A 218 -3.58 -2.51 -4.46
N ARG A 219 -4.45 -1.53 -4.35
CA ARG A 219 -5.81 -1.58 -4.93
C ARG A 219 -5.83 -1.08 -6.37
N GLY A 220 -4.86 -0.26 -6.76
CA GLY A 220 -4.72 0.30 -8.09
C GLY A 220 -4.20 1.73 -8.09
N ILE A 221 -4.48 2.43 -9.19
CA ILE A 221 -4.11 3.82 -9.44
C ILE A 221 -5.39 4.62 -9.63
N ALA A 222 -5.48 5.77 -8.98
CA ALA A 222 -6.64 6.65 -9.08
C ALA A 222 -6.21 8.10 -9.26
N ALA A 223 -6.94 8.86 -10.07
CA ALA A 223 -6.74 10.31 -10.18
C ALA A 223 -7.22 11.00 -8.90
N VAL A 224 -6.51 12.03 -8.46
CA VAL A 224 -6.95 12.88 -7.37
C VAL A 224 -7.72 14.06 -7.99
N THR A 225 -8.96 14.26 -7.56
CA THR A 225 -9.82 15.36 -8.03
C THR A 225 -9.84 16.55 -7.09
N ARG A 226 -9.43 16.37 -5.82
CA ARG A 226 -9.41 17.44 -4.83
C ARG A 226 -8.44 17.14 -3.70
N ILE A 227 -7.69 18.15 -3.28
CA ILE A 227 -6.89 18.12 -2.04
C ILE A 227 -7.28 19.35 -1.20
N GLY A 228 -7.86 19.14 -0.01
CA GLY A 228 -8.44 20.23 0.77
C GLY A 228 -9.50 20.99 -0.04
N ASP A 229 -9.27 22.28 -0.24
CA ASP A 229 -10.16 23.15 -1.04
C ASP A 229 -9.70 23.29 -2.50
N HIS A 230 -8.55 22.73 -2.86
CA HIS A 230 -8.02 22.82 -4.23
C HIS A 230 -8.51 21.66 -5.10
N GLU A 231 -9.13 21.99 -6.24
CA GLU A 231 -9.60 21.00 -7.23
C GLU A 231 -8.54 20.75 -8.30
N TYR A 232 -8.46 19.50 -8.75
CA TYR A 232 -7.55 19.04 -9.81
C TYR A 232 -8.33 18.54 -11.01
N ALA A 233 -7.85 18.86 -12.19
CA ALA A 233 -8.31 18.21 -13.41
C ALA A 233 -7.77 16.76 -13.48
N VAL A 234 -8.59 15.86 -14.01
CA VAL A 234 -8.14 14.51 -14.37
C VAL A 234 -7.45 14.57 -15.72
N ASP A 235 -6.13 14.39 -15.72
CA ASP A 235 -5.36 14.27 -16.96
C ASP A 235 -5.46 12.82 -17.49
N ALA A 236 -6.23 12.65 -18.56
CA ALA A 236 -6.49 11.33 -19.13
C ALA A 236 -5.25 10.71 -19.80
N GLU A 237 -4.29 11.52 -20.28
CA GLU A 237 -3.05 11.01 -20.88
C GLU A 237 -2.10 10.51 -19.81
N LEU A 238 -1.92 11.28 -18.74
CA LEU A 238 -1.18 10.87 -17.56
C LEU A 238 -1.74 9.57 -16.99
N MET A 239 -3.06 9.48 -16.80
CA MET A 239 -3.69 8.29 -16.23
C MET A 239 -3.52 7.07 -17.13
N ARG A 240 -3.64 7.21 -18.45
CA ARG A 240 -3.37 6.12 -19.40
C ARG A 240 -1.92 5.64 -19.31
N GLU A 241 -0.96 6.57 -19.22
CA GLU A 241 0.46 6.22 -19.09
C GLU A 241 0.76 5.47 -17.78
N LEU A 242 0.19 5.93 -16.66
CA LEU A 242 0.33 5.25 -15.36
C LEU A 242 -0.22 3.83 -15.40
N HIS A 243 -1.41 3.64 -15.97
CA HIS A 243 -2.02 2.32 -16.13
C HIS A 243 -1.21 1.44 -17.09
N ARG A 244 -0.77 1.97 -18.23
CA ARG A 244 0.12 1.27 -19.19
C ARG A 244 1.40 0.80 -18.49
N ALA A 245 2.05 1.68 -17.72
CA ALA A 245 3.26 1.34 -16.98
C ALA A 245 3.02 0.21 -15.96
N TYR A 246 1.90 0.24 -15.25
CA TYR A 246 1.53 -0.83 -14.32
C TYR A 246 1.21 -2.14 -15.04
N GLU A 247 0.43 -2.10 -16.12
CA GLU A 247 0.00 -3.27 -16.88
C GLU A 247 1.15 -3.93 -17.64
N SER A 248 2.15 -3.16 -18.06
CA SER A 248 3.37 -3.68 -18.71
C SER A 248 4.30 -4.46 -17.77
N ALA A 249 4.07 -4.39 -16.46
CA ALA A 249 4.84 -5.16 -15.52
C ALA A 249 4.50 -6.65 -15.63
N PRO A 250 5.51 -7.55 -15.60
CA PRO A 250 5.25 -8.98 -15.56
C PRO A 250 4.42 -9.32 -14.32
N ALA A 251 3.55 -10.29 -14.46
CA ALA A 251 2.77 -10.84 -13.38
C ALA A 251 3.22 -12.27 -13.09
N ASP A 252 3.70 -12.50 -11.89
CA ASP A 252 4.24 -13.79 -11.46
C ASP A 252 3.13 -14.70 -10.96
N LEU A 253 3.21 -15.98 -11.33
CA LEU A 253 2.32 -16.99 -10.80
C LEU A 253 2.59 -17.19 -9.30
N ILE A 254 1.55 -17.31 -8.50
CA ILE A 254 1.64 -17.64 -7.07
C ILE A 254 1.88 -19.13 -6.88
#